data_808af32ee5eadb4f19f5ce9c14aaf88d
#
_entry.id   808af32ee5eadb4f19f5ce9c14aaf88d
#
_cell.length_a   1.000
_cell.length_b   1.000
_cell.length_c   1.000
_cell.angle_alpha   90.00
_cell.angle_beta   90.00
_cell.angle_gamma   90.00
#
_symmetry.space_group_name_H-M   'P 1'
#
loop_
_entity.id
_entity.type
_entity.pdbx_description
1 polymer ?
#
loop_
_entity_poly.entity_id
_entity_poly.type
_entity_poly.pdbx_seq_one_letter_code
_entity_poly.pdbx_strand_id
1 'polypeptide(L)'
;MAHGRTRFTAGIGMNVKILIDMNLSPDWVDELSKFGWASVHWSTVGDPRAMDHDIMEWAQSNGFVVFTHDLDFGTMLALTHAVGPSVIQIRGQNVLPNHMSSILIAALAQHADDLEAGALVVVDESKSRVRVLPI
;
A
#
# COMPACT_ATOMS: atom_id res chain seq x y z
N MET A 1 -22.72 -12.46 -11.98
CA MET A 1 -22.20 -12.54 -11.92
C MET A 1 -21.87 -12.34 -11.49
N ALA A 2 -22.03 -12.06 -11.23
CA ALA A 2 -21.55 -11.96 -11.00
C ALA A 2 -21.41 -11.70 -10.52
N HIS A 3 -21.77 -11.60 -10.42
CA HIS A 3 -21.50 -11.44 -10.13
C HIS A 3 -21.35 -10.90 -9.74
N GLY A 4 -21.51 -10.58 -9.52
CA GLY A 4 -21.12 -10.15 -9.43
C GLY A 4 -21.26 -9.58 -8.79
N ARG A 5 -21.63 -9.54 -8.79
CA ARG A 5 -21.53 -9.19 -8.39
C ARG A 5 -21.44 -8.53 -7.94
N THR A 6 -21.55 -8.48 -7.81
CA THR A 6 -21.12 -8.07 -7.55
C THR A 6 -20.84 -7.74 -7.04
N ARG A 7 -20.98 -7.31 -7.19
CA ARG A 7 -20.53 -7.21 -6.73
C ARG A 7 -20.35 -6.42 -6.18
N PHE A 8 -20.45 -6.18 -5.91
CA PHE A 8 -19.98 -5.82 -5.39
C PHE A 8 -19.46 -5.16 -5.35
N THR A 9 -19.80 -4.33 -5.02
CA THR A 9 -18.99 -4.01 -5.06
C THR A 9 -18.19 -4.55 -5.20
N ALA A 10 -18.67 -4.58 -5.67
CA ALA A 10 -17.76 -5.47 -5.75
C ALA A 10 -16.42 -5.42 -5.82
N GLY A 11 -15.73 -5.72 -6.04
CA GLY A 11 -14.44 -6.06 -6.20
C GLY A 11 -13.32 -5.08 -5.91
N ILE A 12 -13.59 -3.86 -5.58
CA ILE A 12 -12.56 -2.88 -5.25
C ILE A 12 -11.81 -3.36 -4.01
N GLY A 13 -10.47 -3.47 -4.10
CA GLY A 13 -9.63 -3.84 -2.98
C GLY A 13 -9.57 -5.32 -2.66
N MET A 14 -10.36 -6.18 -3.32
CA MET A 14 -10.43 -7.59 -2.97
C MET A 14 -9.12 -8.35 -3.18
N ASN A 15 -8.33 -7.95 -4.19
CA ASN A 15 -7.06 -8.61 -4.51
C ASN A 15 -5.85 -7.85 -4.00
N VAL A 16 -6.05 -6.72 -3.34
CA VAL A 16 -4.97 -5.92 -2.80
C VAL A 16 -4.96 -6.09 -1.28
N LYS A 17 -3.88 -6.63 -0.76
CA LYS A 17 -3.62 -6.75 0.67
C LYS A 17 -2.49 -5.79 1.01
N ILE A 18 -2.63 -5.06 2.10
CA ILE A 18 -1.73 -3.96 2.44
C ILE A 18 -0.92 -4.29 3.67
N LEU A 19 0.41 -4.16 3.56
CA LEU A 19 1.34 -4.28 4.67
C LEU A 19 1.75 -2.88 5.11
N ILE A 20 1.35 -2.49 6.31
CA ILE A 20 1.62 -1.16 6.85
C ILE A 20 2.97 -1.19 7.56
N ASP A 21 3.88 -0.32 7.10
CA ASP A 21 5.23 -0.22 7.63
C ASP A 21 5.24 0.34 9.06
N MET A 22 6.32 0.07 9.79
CA MET A 22 6.49 0.50 11.19
C MET A 22 6.41 2.01 11.38
N ASN A 23 6.77 2.80 10.38
CA ASN A 23 6.76 4.26 10.50
C ASN A 23 5.35 4.87 10.36
N LEU A 24 4.35 4.05 10.15
CA LEU A 24 2.95 4.48 10.10
C LEU A 24 2.19 3.92 11.28
N SER A 25 1.14 4.63 11.71
CA SER A 25 0.31 4.21 12.84
C SER A 25 -0.42 2.89 12.56
N PRO A 26 -0.45 1.97 13.53
CA PRO A 26 -1.29 0.77 13.39
C PRO A 26 -2.79 1.07 13.30
N ASP A 27 -3.20 2.30 13.65
CA ASP A 27 -4.61 2.72 13.49
C ASP A 27 -5.06 2.67 12.04
N TRP A 28 -4.13 2.66 11.09
CA TRP A 28 -4.46 2.50 9.68
C TRP A 28 -5.17 1.17 9.38
N VAL A 29 -4.93 0.12 10.18
CA VAL A 29 -5.58 -1.18 9.97
C VAL A 29 -7.09 -1.03 10.06
N ASP A 30 -7.59 -0.41 11.14
CA ASP A 30 -9.03 -0.22 11.31
C ASP A 30 -9.59 0.75 10.28
N GLU A 31 -8.85 1.80 9.98
CA GLU A 31 -9.31 2.78 8.99
C GLU A 31 -9.47 2.17 7.60
N LEU A 32 -8.48 1.39 7.15
CA LEU A 32 -8.56 0.71 5.86
C LEU A 32 -9.70 -0.31 5.84
N SER A 33 -9.89 -1.01 6.93
CA SER A 33 -10.96 -2.02 7.06
C SER A 33 -12.34 -1.40 6.86
N LYS A 34 -12.57 -0.17 7.34
CA LYS A 34 -13.85 0.52 7.16
C LYS A 34 -14.23 0.67 5.69
N PHE A 35 -13.25 0.72 4.81
CA PHE A 35 -13.46 0.91 3.37
C PHE A 35 -13.22 -0.37 2.57
N GLY A 36 -13.13 -1.51 3.24
CA GLY A 36 -13.04 -2.81 2.58
C GLY A 36 -11.63 -3.23 2.18
N TRP A 37 -10.59 -2.55 2.68
CA TRP A 37 -9.21 -2.88 2.34
C TRP A 37 -8.59 -3.73 3.44
N ALA A 38 -8.15 -4.93 3.10
CA ALA A 38 -7.46 -5.82 4.05
C ALA A 38 -6.05 -5.31 4.30
N SER A 39 -5.63 -5.27 5.56
CA SER A 39 -4.29 -4.82 5.90
C SER A 39 -3.79 -5.47 7.19
N VAL A 40 -2.47 -5.50 7.33
CA VAL A 40 -1.79 -5.85 8.58
C VAL A 40 -0.69 -4.82 8.82
N HIS A 41 -0.37 -4.57 10.08
CA HIS A 41 0.75 -3.73 10.45
C HIS A 41 1.97 -4.61 10.67
N TRP A 42 3.15 -4.15 10.23
CA TRP A 42 4.36 -4.96 10.33
C TRP A 42 4.66 -5.42 11.75
N SER A 43 4.28 -4.65 12.77
CA SER A 43 4.49 -5.02 14.18
C SER A 43 3.84 -6.35 14.55
N THR A 44 2.82 -6.80 13.81
CA THR A 44 2.13 -8.07 14.05
C THR A 44 2.66 -9.20 13.16
N VAL A 45 3.62 -8.91 12.29
CA VAL A 45 4.11 -9.85 11.28
C VAL A 45 5.53 -10.31 11.58
N GLY A 46 6.44 -9.37 11.86
CA GLY A 46 7.85 -9.66 12.02
C GLY A 46 8.55 -8.76 13.02
N ASP A 47 9.89 -8.78 12.96
CA ASP A 47 10.73 -7.99 13.85
C ASP A 47 10.51 -6.49 13.58
N PRO A 48 10.14 -5.71 14.62
CA PRO A 48 9.98 -4.25 14.44
C PRO A 48 11.22 -3.54 13.91
N ARG A 49 12.39 -4.16 14.07
CA ARG A 49 13.66 -3.59 13.59
C ARG A 49 14.13 -4.19 12.27
N ALA A 50 13.27 -4.93 11.57
CA ALA A 50 13.62 -5.51 10.29
C ALA A 50 14.04 -4.42 9.31
N MET A 51 14.99 -4.75 8.45
CA MET A 51 15.46 -3.83 7.41
C MET A 51 14.43 -3.76 6.27
N ASP A 52 14.45 -2.66 5.53
CA ASP A 52 13.49 -2.43 4.45
C ASP A 52 13.46 -3.56 3.43
N HIS A 53 14.63 -4.11 3.07
CA HIS A 53 14.66 -5.18 2.07
C HIS A 53 13.99 -6.47 2.58
N ASP A 54 14.03 -6.73 3.89
CA ASP A 54 13.34 -7.88 4.48
C ASP A 54 11.83 -7.71 4.42
N ILE A 55 11.37 -6.50 4.68
CA ILE A 55 9.94 -6.15 4.60
C ILE A 55 9.46 -6.29 3.14
N MET A 56 10.24 -5.79 2.20
CA MET A 56 9.93 -5.88 0.77
C MET A 56 9.88 -7.33 0.32
N GLU A 57 10.83 -8.14 0.74
CA GLU A 57 10.89 -9.56 0.38
C GLU A 57 9.70 -10.32 0.94
N TRP A 58 9.35 -10.06 2.20
CA TRP A 58 8.18 -10.67 2.81
C TRP A 58 6.90 -10.29 2.06
N ALA A 59 6.76 -9.02 1.73
CA ALA A 59 5.59 -8.53 1.01
C ALA A 59 5.46 -9.17 -0.37
N GLN A 60 6.58 -9.27 -1.09
CA GLN A 60 6.60 -9.90 -2.40
C GLN A 60 6.22 -11.38 -2.31
N SER A 61 6.79 -12.10 -1.34
CA SER A 61 6.55 -13.53 -1.17
C SER A 61 5.12 -13.85 -0.74
N ASN A 62 4.47 -12.92 -0.05
CA ASN A 62 3.14 -13.13 0.51
C ASN A 62 2.02 -12.38 -0.21
N GLY A 63 2.36 -11.67 -1.28
CA GLY A 63 1.36 -10.99 -2.11
C GLY A 63 0.76 -9.74 -1.48
N PHE A 64 1.58 -8.98 -0.75
CA PHE A 64 1.14 -7.73 -0.13
C PHE A 64 1.73 -6.51 -0.84
N VAL A 65 0.98 -5.42 -0.82
CA VAL A 65 1.45 -4.09 -1.22
C VAL A 65 1.98 -3.40 0.03
N VAL A 66 3.16 -2.77 -0.06
CA VAL A 66 3.75 -2.07 1.09
C VAL A 66 3.20 -0.64 1.15
N PHE A 67 2.71 -0.24 2.33
CA PHE A 67 2.26 1.12 2.60
C PHE A 67 3.24 1.73 3.60
N THR A 68 3.93 2.80 3.19
CA THR A 68 5.04 3.36 3.95
C THR A 68 5.09 4.89 3.86
N HIS A 69 5.76 5.50 4.84
CA HIS A 69 6.12 6.93 4.81
C HIS A 69 7.61 7.11 4.48
N ASP A 70 8.34 6.02 4.25
CA ASP A 70 9.78 6.03 4.01
C ASP A 70 10.09 6.08 2.52
N LEU A 71 10.88 7.05 2.10
CA LEU A 71 11.31 7.23 0.71
C LEU A 71 12.23 6.11 0.24
N ASP A 72 12.88 5.40 1.14
CA ASP A 72 13.87 4.37 0.79
C ASP A 72 13.25 3.21 0.02
N PHE A 73 11.97 2.92 0.24
CA PHE A 73 11.29 1.85 -0.50
C PHE A 73 11.23 2.15 -2.00
N GLY A 74 10.87 3.38 -2.37
CA GLY A 74 10.86 3.80 -3.77
C GLY A 74 12.27 3.79 -4.38
N THR A 75 13.26 4.25 -3.61
CA THR A 75 14.66 4.23 -4.02
C THR A 75 15.12 2.80 -4.29
N MET A 76 14.75 1.88 -3.41
CA MET A 76 15.11 0.46 -3.55
C MET A 76 14.52 -0.14 -4.83
N LEU A 77 13.25 0.16 -5.14
CA LEU A 77 12.63 -0.27 -6.39
C LEU A 77 13.39 0.25 -7.61
N ALA A 78 13.80 1.51 -7.58
CA ALA A 78 14.53 2.11 -8.68
C ALA A 78 15.91 1.47 -8.86
N LEU A 79 16.62 1.21 -7.76
CA LEU A 79 17.95 0.65 -7.81
C LEU A 79 17.97 -0.82 -8.27
N THR A 80 16.98 -1.60 -7.87
CA THR A 80 16.93 -3.02 -8.17
C THR A 80 16.19 -3.34 -9.47
N HIS A 81 15.45 -2.38 -10.02
CA HIS A 81 14.55 -2.59 -11.16
C HIS A 81 13.57 -3.74 -10.92
N ALA A 82 13.12 -3.90 -9.66
CA ALA A 82 12.20 -4.96 -9.28
C ALA A 82 10.82 -4.72 -9.87
N VAL A 83 10.12 -5.82 -10.17
CA VAL A 83 8.74 -5.76 -10.69
C VAL A 83 7.70 -5.74 -9.56
N GLY A 84 8.13 -5.86 -8.33
CA GLY A 84 7.29 -5.83 -7.14
C GLY A 84 8.14 -6.00 -5.89
N PRO A 85 7.51 -5.91 -4.73
CA PRO A 85 6.08 -5.64 -4.51
C PRO A 85 5.71 -4.21 -4.89
N SER A 86 4.42 -3.97 -5.10
CA SER A 86 3.94 -2.60 -5.22
C SER A 86 4.13 -1.86 -3.90
N VAL A 87 4.34 -0.55 -3.99
CA VAL A 87 4.55 0.30 -2.82
C VAL A 87 3.63 1.51 -2.93
N ILE A 88 2.95 1.83 -1.84
CA ILE A 88 2.24 3.09 -1.67
C ILE A 88 3.06 3.92 -0.70
N GLN A 89 3.55 5.04 -1.18
CA GLN A 89 4.38 5.94 -0.40
C GLN A 89 3.58 7.20 -0.09
N ILE A 90 3.25 7.41 1.18
CA ILE A 90 2.50 8.59 1.61
C ILE A 90 3.49 9.67 2.04
N ARG A 91 3.22 10.91 1.64
CA ARG A 91 4.07 12.06 1.90
C ARG A 91 3.29 13.17 2.60
N GLY A 92 3.92 13.80 3.57
CA GLY A 92 3.32 14.90 4.31
C GLY A 92 3.83 14.93 5.74
N GLN A 93 3.48 15.99 6.46
CA GLN A 93 3.88 16.12 7.86
C GLN A 93 2.93 15.35 8.79
N ASN A 94 1.66 15.32 8.45
CA ASN A 94 0.66 14.58 9.22
C ASN A 94 0.10 13.46 8.37
N VAL A 95 0.57 12.23 8.63
CA VAL A 95 0.17 11.03 7.88
C VAL A 95 -0.73 10.10 8.69
N LEU A 96 -1.37 10.64 9.73
CA LEU A 96 -2.33 9.89 10.53
C LEU A 96 -3.63 9.67 9.76
N PRO A 97 -4.35 8.57 10.06
CA PRO A 97 -5.60 8.27 9.35
C PRO A 97 -6.62 9.41 9.38
N ASN A 98 -6.77 10.09 10.52
CA ASN A 98 -7.75 11.16 10.64
C ASN A 98 -7.48 12.35 9.72
N HIS A 99 -6.27 12.47 9.22
CA HIS A 99 -5.90 13.55 8.29
C HIS A 99 -5.86 13.09 6.84
N MET A 100 -5.33 11.90 6.59
CA MET A 100 -5.03 11.44 5.23
C MET A 100 -5.96 10.37 4.70
N SER A 101 -6.94 9.91 5.49
CA SER A 101 -7.75 8.75 5.10
C SER A 101 -8.44 8.93 3.75
N SER A 102 -9.18 10.04 3.56
CA SER A 102 -9.96 10.23 2.34
C SER A 102 -9.05 10.28 1.10
N ILE A 103 -7.91 10.92 1.23
CA ILE A 103 -6.94 11.04 0.13
C ILE A 103 -6.34 9.66 -0.20
N LEU A 104 -5.94 8.92 0.83
CA LEU A 104 -5.36 7.60 0.63
C LEU A 104 -6.38 6.62 0.05
N ILE A 105 -7.59 6.59 0.57
CA ILE A 105 -8.63 5.70 0.08
C ILE A 105 -8.96 5.99 -1.39
N ALA A 106 -9.03 7.27 -1.75
CA ALA A 106 -9.25 7.65 -3.14
C ALA A 106 -8.10 7.18 -4.05
N ALA A 107 -6.86 7.30 -3.59
CA ALA A 107 -5.70 6.85 -4.36
C ALA A 107 -5.70 5.33 -4.52
N LEU A 108 -6.04 4.59 -3.46
CA LEU A 108 -6.14 3.13 -3.54
C LEU A 108 -7.17 2.70 -4.58
N ALA A 109 -8.35 3.32 -4.55
CA ALA A 109 -9.40 2.99 -5.51
C ALA A 109 -8.99 3.35 -6.93
N GLN A 110 -8.35 4.50 -7.11
CA GLN A 110 -7.91 4.95 -8.42
C GLN A 110 -6.84 4.05 -9.04
N HIS A 111 -5.92 3.56 -8.21
CA HIS A 111 -4.73 2.84 -8.68
C HIS A 111 -4.75 1.35 -8.33
N ALA A 112 -5.92 0.79 -7.99
CA ALA A 112 -6.03 -0.61 -7.55
C ALA A 112 -5.45 -1.58 -8.58
N ASP A 113 -5.77 -1.41 -9.85
CA ASP A 113 -5.29 -2.30 -10.91
C ASP A 113 -3.77 -2.20 -11.07
N ASP A 114 -3.23 -0.99 -11.00
CA ASP A 114 -1.78 -0.78 -11.08
C ASP A 114 -1.07 -1.42 -9.89
N LEU A 115 -1.64 -1.30 -8.69
CA LEU A 115 -1.07 -1.89 -7.49
C LEU A 115 -1.08 -3.42 -7.55
N GLU A 116 -2.11 -3.99 -8.14
CA GLU A 116 -2.19 -5.43 -8.33
C GLU A 116 -1.13 -5.91 -9.32
N ALA A 117 -0.88 -5.14 -10.38
CA ALA A 117 0.06 -5.51 -11.43
C ALA A 117 1.53 -5.23 -11.06
N GLY A 118 1.77 -4.24 -10.23
CA GLY A 118 3.12 -3.81 -9.84
C GLY A 118 3.34 -2.34 -10.11
N ALA A 119 3.32 -1.51 -9.08
CA ALA A 119 3.46 -0.06 -9.22
C ALA A 119 4.00 0.59 -7.95
N LEU A 120 4.60 1.75 -8.14
CA LEU A 120 4.89 2.69 -7.06
C LEU A 120 3.87 3.82 -7.15
N VAL A 121 3.05 3.98 -6.11
CA VAL A 121 2.07 5.06 -6.01
C VAL A 121 2.53 6.02 -4.92
N VAL A 122 2.72 7.28 -5.27
CA VAL A 122 3.12 8.32 -4.32
C VAL A 122 1.91 9.22 -4.08
N VAL A 123 1.54 9.39 -2.82
CA VAL A 123 0.34 10.12 -2.40
C VAL A 123 0.74 11.26 -1.50
N ASP A 124 0.31 12.48 -1.81
CA ASP A 124 0.41 13.61 -0.90
C ASP A 124 -0.96 14.30 -0.78
N GLU A 125 -1.01 15.39 -0.03
CA GLU A 125 -2.28 16.06 0.26
C GLU A 125 -2.99 16.61 -0.98
N SER A 126 -2.26 16.80 -2.09
CA SER A 126 -2.84 17.43 -3.28
C SER A 126 -3.09 16.45 -4.42
N LYS A 127 -2.34 15.34 -4.47
CA LYS A 127 -2.43 14.43 -5.63
C LYS A 127 -1.81 13.06 -5.34
N SER A 128 -2.06 12.13 -6.26
CA SER A 128 -1.34 10.87 -6.32
C SER A 128 -0.68 10.71 -7.68
N ARG A 129 0.42 9.99 -7.72
CA ARG A 129 1.15 9.66 -8.95
C ARG A 129 1.46 8.19 -8.96
N VAL A 130 1.45 7.61 -10.16
CA VAL A 130 1.75 6.19 -10.34
C VAL A 130 2.90 6.00 -11.29
N ARG A 131 3.78 5.07 -10.96
CA ARG A 131 4.85 4.60 -11.85
C ARG A 131 4.78 3.09 -11.93
N VAL A 132 4.60 2.57 -13.13
CA VAL A 132 4.51 1.13 -13.36
C VAL A 132 5.91 0.52 -13.22
N LEU A 133 6.00 -0.59 -12.46
CA LEU A 133 7.27 -1.28 -12.25
C LEU A 133 7.60 -2.17 -13.45
N PRO A 134 8.89 -2.36 -13.76
CA PRO A 134 10.09 -1.81 -13.09
C PRO A 134 10.38 -0.37 -13.46
N ILE A 135 10.99 0.35 -12.56
CA ILE A 135 11.37 1.75 -12.80
C ILE A 135 12.89 1.93 -12.78
#